data_0e10f67c95edc9b32b6aeb79e24cfe97
#
_entry.id   0e10f67c95edc9b32b6aeb79e24cfe97
#
_cell.length_a   1.000
_cell.length_b   1.000
_cell.length_c   1.000
_cell.angle_alpha   90.00
_cell.angle_beta   90.00
_cell.angle_gamma   90.00
#
_symmetry.space_group_name_H-M   'P 1'
#
loop_
_entity.id
_entity.type
_entity.pdbx_description
1 polymer ?
#
loop_
_entity_poly.entity_id
_entity_poly.type
_entity_poly.pdbx_seq_one_letter_code
_entity_poly.pdbx_strand_id
1 'polypeptide(L)'
;MARIPSVKAFTGTSVEVLNAIRNSASTSYRDFVPFAQPDAESIKKIGAIIMQYPALQNEFLNNLINRIGLVIVTNKLYSNPWRMFKKGILEMGESVEEIFVNIAKVSQYDPSVAEETVFQRQIPDVRATFHIMNYQKFYKDTISDDQLRQAFVSWDGVTDLIARIVNSMYTAAEYDEFLVMRYMLAKQLGDSNVYVEELTRQQAGISNADYNKYVATKIKAVSNNFTFLSPSYNPAGVMTHTDKANQYLITTVDFDASLDVESLAFAFNMDKIQFAGNRVLVPSFGFSDAEITRLNEIFKYDSTYTPIAGGMNNVLKTIKCALVSGDFFRVYDNLIKFTEIYNSEGLYWNYSLHTWKTFSTSPFENACIFLAATAPSGVFASFTVSESEDNNKVYVAQITSSTNENIPKEQYVNSVKFGWANGYEYTAGSLVYTWSDNTPNTATTSIDLTDACAKAGPVPSLPTTYTYTNPLTGATVTANISRT
;
A
#
# COMPACT_ATOMS: atom_id res chain seq x y z
N MET A 1 -7.14 -20.22 13.93
CA MET A 1 -6.31 -19.13 14.47
C MET A 1 -4.97 -19.71 14.86
N ALA A 2 -3.93 -19.48 14.05
CA ALA A 2 -2.57 -19.73 14.49
C ALA A 2 -2.29 -18.71 15.60
N ARG A 3 -2.05 -19.19 16.82
CA ARG A 3 -1.58 -18.34 17.90
C ARG A 3 -0.27 -17.72 17.43
N ILE A 4 -0.25 -16.41 17.23
CA ILE A 4 1.00 -15.65 17.19
C ILE A 4 1.70 -16.00 18.50
N PRO A 5 2.90 -16.63 18.45
CA PRO A 5 3.61 -16.94 19.68
C PRO A 5 3.79 -15.61 20.43
N SER A 6 3.27 -15.55 21.65
CA SER A 6 3.45 -14.38 22.49
C SER A 6 4.95 -14.12 22.57
N VAL A 7 5.40 -12.96 22.10
CA VAL A 7 6.77 -12.50 22.30
C VAL A 7 6.97 -12.53 23.81
N LYS A 8 7.79 -13.47 24.30
CA LYS A 8 8.20 -13.44 25.71
C LYS A 8 8.98 -12.13 25.86
N ALA A 9 8.42 -11.21 26.62
CA ALA A 9 9.17 -10.05 27.07
C ALA A 9 10.52 -10.54 27.61
N PHE A 10 11.58 -9.81 27.31
CA PHE A 10 12.89 -10.10 27.91
C PHE A 10 12.73 -10.03 29.42
N THR A 11 12.69 -11.21 30.05
CA THR A 11 12.43 -11.36 31.51
C THR A 11 13.71 -11.51 32.31
N GLY A 12 14.88 -11.28 31.71
CA GLY A 12 16.16 -11.30 32.42
C GLY A 12 16.24 -10.14 33.39
N THR A 13 16.52 -10.45 34.64
CA THR A 13 16.81 -9.44 35.68
C THR A 13 18.13 -8.75 35.37
N SER A 14 18.32 -7.49 35.83
CA SER A 14 19.61 -6.77 35.73
C SER A 14 20.80 -7.58 36.26
N VAL A 15 20.59 -8.37 37.30
CA VAL A 15 21.61 -9.28 37.87
C VAL A 15 22.01 -10.37 36.87
N GLU A 16 21.05 -11.02 36.23
CA GLU A 16 21.34 -12.07 35.24
C GLU A 16 22.08 -11.51 34.03
N VAL A 17 21.71 -10.31 33.58
CA VAL A 17 22.40 -9.63 32.49
C VAL A 17 23.84 -9.30 32.84
N LEU A 18 24.07 -8.67 34.00
CA LEU A 18 25.41 -8.31 34.49
C LEU A 18 26.30 -9.55 34.64
N ASN A 19 25.78 -10.62 35.27
CA ASN A 19 26.53 -11.86 35.47
C ASN A 19 26.82 -12.59 34.15
N ALA A 20 25.90 -12.52 33.18
CA ALA A 20 26.10 -13.11 31.90
C ALA A 20 27.13 -12.33 31.03
N ILE A 21 27.15 -11.00 31.12
CA ILE A 21 28.20 -10.16 30.50
C ILE A 21 29.54 -10.49 31.12
N ARG A 22 29.62 -10.53 32.46
CA ARG A 22 30.83 -10.90 33.17
C ARG A 22 31.39 -12.26 32.73
N ASN A 23 30.52 -13.26 32.54
CA ASN A 23 30.93 -14.60 32.11
C ASN A 23 31.47 -14.66 30.69
N SER A 24 31.01 -13.77 29.81
CA SER A 24 31.48 -13.66 28.41
C SER A 24 32.66 -12.70 28.22
N ALA A 25 32.98 -11.90 29.24
CA ALA A 25 34.02 -10.89 29.21
C ALA A 25 35.42 -11.47 29.39
N SER A 26 36.44 -10.66 29.12
CA SER A 26 37.86 -11.01 29.26
C SER A 26 38.23 -11.37 30.74
N THR A 27 39.37 -12.01 30.93
CA THR A 27 39.89 -12.33 32.27
C THR A 27 40.09 -11.05 33.07
N SER A 28 40.66 -10.01 32.45
CA SER A 28 40.86 -8.71 33.09
C SER A 28 39.56 -8.09 33.61
N TYR A 29 38.50 -8.14 32.82
CA TYR A 29 37.17 -7.65 33.24
C TYR A 29 36.64 -8.45 34.45
N ARG A 30 36.76 -9.78 34.42
CA ARG A 30 36.30 -10.67 35.47
C ARG A 30 37.04 -10.48 36.81
N ASP A 31 38.30 -10.06 36.77
CA ASP A 31 39.09 -9.81 37.96
C ASP A 31 38.68 -8.52 38.71
N PHE A 32 38.24 -7.51 37.93
CA PHE A 32 37.83 -6.22 38.51
C PHE A 32 36.33 -6.15 38.86
N VAL A 33 35.47 -6.80 38.08
CA VAL A 33 34.03 -6.73 38.24
C VAL A 33 33.50 -7.96 39.01
N PRO A 34 32.97 -7.78 40.22
CA PRO A 34 32.45 -8.91 41.01
C PRO A 34 31.12 -9.45 40.44
N PHE A 35 30.67 -10.61 40.93
CA PHE A 35 29.34 -11.12 40.61
C PHE A 35 28.26 -10.21 41.20
N ALA A 36 27.26 -9.89 40.37
CA ALA A 36 26.10 -9.15 40.82
C ALA A 36 25.23 -10.01 41.75
N GLN A 37 24.85 -9.44 42.89
CA GLN A 37 23.89 -10.00 43.85
C GLN A 37 22.51 -9.34 43.59
N PRO A 38 21.42 -9.99 44.04
CA PRO A 38 20.08 -9.46 43.88
C PRO A 38 19.76 -8.34 44.89
N ASP A 39 20.62 -7.33 44.96
CA ASP A 39 20.42 -6.13 45.72
C ASP A 39 20.89 -4.87 44.98
N ALA A 40 20.28 -3.72 45.29
CA ALA A 40 20.57 -2.46 44.65
C ALA A 40 21.98 -1.92 44.95
N GLU A 41 22.54 -2.28 46.10
CA GLU A 41 23.87 -1.82 46.54
C GLU A 41 24.97 -2.53 45.72
N SER A 42 24.81 -3.83 45.48
CA SER A 42 25.70 -4.61 44.61
C SER A 42 25.74 -4.06 43.19
N ILE A 43 24.58 -3.74 42.61
CA ILE A 43 24.48 -3.18 41.27
C ILE A 43 25.16 -1.81 41.18
N LYS A 44 24.90 -0.92 42.14
CA LYS A 44 25.58 0.38 42.23
C LYS A 44 27.09 0.27 42.31
N LYS A 45 27.59 -0.68 43.12
CA LYS A 45 29.01 -0.93 43.30
C LYS A 45 29.67 -1.44 42.03
N ILE A 46 29.02 -2.35 41.32
CA ILE A 46 29.46 -2.83 39.99
C ILE A 46 29.45 -1.69 38.97
N GLY A 47 28.39 -0.89 38.92
CA GLY A 47 28.32 0.27 38.07
C GLY A 47 29.45 1.28 38.30
N ALA A 48 29.76 1.55 39.59
CA ALA A 48 30.87 2.42 39.94
C ALA A 48 32.23 1.91 39.45
N ILE A 49 32.49 0.60 39.55
CA ILE A 49 33.73 -0.03 39.08
C ILE A 49 33.82 0.06 37.55
N ILE A 50 32.74 -0.28 36.83
CA ILE A 50 32.69 -0.22 35.35
C ILE A 50 32.91 1.22 34.86
N MET A 51 32.26 2.19 35.48
CA MET A 51 32.36 3.60 35.09
C MET A 51 33.69 4.26 35.45
N GLN A 52 34.46 3.68 36.35
CA GLN A 52 35.78 4.19 36.78
C GLN A 52 36.85 4.00 35.72
N TYR A 53 36.76 2.92 34.91
CA TYR A 53 37.76 2.57 33.91
C TYR A 53 37.14 2.51 32.50
N PRO A 54 37.54 3.39 31.56
CA PRO A 54 37.01 3.38 30.21
C PRO A 54 37.13 2.04 29.46
N ALA A 55 38.19 1.29 29.76
CA ALA A 55 38.37 -0.04 29.16
C ALA A 55 37.31 -1.04 29.62
N LEU A 56 36.92 -1.04 30.88
CA LEU A 56 35.85 -1.89 31.43
C LEU A 56 34.48 -1.45 30.92
N GLN A 57 34.25 -0.15 30.81
CA GLN A 57 33.05 0.43 30.25
C GLN A 57 32.85 0.00 28.80
N ASN A 58 33.91 0.08 27.99
CA ASN A 58 33.88 -0.29 26.59
C ASN A 58 33.60 -1.80 26.42
N GLU A 59 34.31 -2.63 27.18
CA GLU A 59 34.10 -4.07 27.16
C GLU A 59 32.70 -4.47 27.65
N PHE A 60 32.16 -3.79 28.66
CA PHE A 60 30.79 -3.98 29.10
C PHE A 60 29.78 -3.69 27.98
N LEU A 61 29.92 -2.53 27.31
CA LEU A 61 29.01 -2.12 26.25
C LEU A 61 29.11 -3.03 25.04
N ASN A 62 30.31 -3.44 24.65
CA ASN A 62 30.51 -4.39 23.53
C ASN A 62 29.87 -5.75 23.82
N ASN A 63 30.06 -6.30 25.01
CA ASN A 63 29.44 -7.57 25.39
C ASN A 63 27.91 -7.44 25.53
N LEU A 64 27.42 -6.29 26.00
CA LEU A 64 26.00 -5.97 26.05
C LEU A 64 25.38 -6.00 24.65
N ILE A 65 25.99 -5.31 23.67
CA ILE A 65 25.50 -5.20 22.30
C ILE A 65 25.58 -6.53 21.57
N ASN A 66 26.68 -7.24 21.68
CA ASN A 66 26.81 -8.57 21.10
C ASN A 66 25.73 -9.53 21.62
N ARG A 67 25.39 -9.42 22.89
CA ARG A 67 24.32 -10.22 23.48
C ARG A 67 22.94 -9.80 23.01
N ILE A 68 22.71 -8.49 22.85
CA ILE A 68 21.51 -7.95 22.23
C ILE A 68 21.37 -8.49 20.79
N GLY A 69 22.45 -8.48 20.00
CA GLY A 69 22.46 -9.04 18.65
C GLY A 69 22.04 -10.51 18.62
N LEU A 70 22.50 -11.33 19.54
CA LEU A 70 22.10 -12.74 19.66
C LEU A 70 20.63 -12.92 20.07
N VAL A 71 20.10 -12.04 20.93
CA VAL A 71 18.68 -12.05 21.34
C VAL A 71 17.77 -11.61 20.21
N ILE A 72 18.20 -10.68 19.38
CA ILE A 72 17.43 -10.15 18.26
C ILE A 72 17.17 -11.19 17.17
N VAL A 73 18.08 -12.10 16.93
CA VAL A 73 17.88 -13.22 15.99
C VAL A 73 16.73 -14.12 16.45
N THR A 74 16.45 -14.17 17.76
CA THR A 74 15.45 -15.07 18.34
C THR A 74 14.14 -14.39 18.78
N ASN A 75 14.12 -13.07 19.08
CA ASN A 75 12.95 -12.39 19.65
C ASN A 75 12.79 -10.97 19.05
N LYS A 76 12.20 -10.87 17.86
CA LYS A 76 11.80 -9.58 17.30
C LYS A 76 10.59 -9.03 18.07
N LEU A 77 10.68 -7.83 18.62
CA LEU A 77 9.60 -7.14 19.33
C LEU A 77 8.50 -6.65 18.39
N TYR A 78 8.88 -6.16 17.23
CA TYR A 78 7.99 -5.87 16.11
C TYR A 78 8.46 -6.65 14.90
N SER A 79 7.55 -7.27 14.19
CA SER A 79 7.82 -8.03 12.98
C SER A 79 7.00 -7.45 11.84
N ASN A 80 7.63 -7.20 10.72
CA ASN A 80 6.95 -6.77 9.51
C ASN A 80 5.85 -7.79 9.13
N PRO A 81 4.58 -7.38 9.08
CA PRO A 81 3.46 -8.26 8.69
C PRO A 81 3.63 -8.89 7.30
N TRP A 82 4.39 -8.24 6.41
CA TRP A 82 4.64 -8.68 5.05
C TRP A 82 5.95 -9.47 4.89
N ARG A 83 6.54 -9.89 5.99
CA ARG A 83 7.79 -10.67 5.99
C ARG A 83 7.74 -11.92 5.12
N MET A 84 6.57 -12.51 4.92
CA MET A 84 6.38 -13.69 4.06
C MET A 84 6.80 -13.47 2.61
N PHE A 85 6.81 -12.22 2.14
CA PHE A 85 7.25 -11.88 0.80
C PHE A 85 8.77 -11.72 0.65
N LYS A 86 9.54 -11.79 1.75
CA LYS A 86 11.00 -11.74 1.70
C LYS A 86 11.56 -13.06 1.13
N LYS A 87 12.53 -12.95 0.24
CA LYS A 87 13.11 -14.09 -0.48
C LYS A 87 14.40 -14.62 0.15
N GLY A 88 14.96 -13.92 1.13
CA GLY A 88 16.14 -14.36 1.84
C GLY A 88 17.27 -13.33 1.89
N ILE A 89 18.51 -13.81 2.06
CA ILE A 89 19.71 -12.98 2.22
C ILE A 89 20.53 -13.10 0.95
N LEU A 90 20.96 -11.96 0.40
CA LEU A 90 21.96 -11.87 -0.68
C LEU A 90 23.25 -11.34 -0.11
N GLU A 91 24.38 -11.83 -0.59
CA GLU A 91 25.68 -11.26 -0.25
C GLU A 91 25.83 -9.84 -0.81
N MET A 92 26.68 -9.04 -0.18
CA MET A 92 26.85 -7.64 -0.54
C MET A 92 27.41 -7.51 -1.96
N GLY A 93 26.73 -6.72 -2.79
CA GLY A 93 27.12 -6.49 -4.18
C GLY A 93 26.49 -7.44 -5.18
N GLU A 94 25.74 -8.44 -4.74
CA GLU A 94 24.99 -9.32 -5.65
C GLU A 94 23.75 -8.65 -6.20
N SER A 95 23.50 -8.86 -7.48
CA SER A 95 22.25 -8.56 -8.16
C SER A 95 21.55 -9.85 -8.55
N VAL A 96 20.22 -9.87 -8.51
CA VAL A 96 19.42 -10.99 -8.96
C VAL A 96 18.95 -10.71 -10.38
N GLU A 97 19.32 -11.58 -11.32
CA GLU A 97 18.76 -11.58 -12.65
C GLU A 97 17.55 -12.52 -12.69
N GLU A 98 16.41 -11.99 -13.11
CA GLU A 98 15.18 -12.75 -13.34
C GLU A 98 14.96 -12.86 -14.84
N ILE A 99 14.96 -14.09 -15.35
CA ILE A 99 14.78 -14.40 -16.78
C ILE A 99 13.47 -15.12 -16.97
N PHE A 100 12.64 -14.61 -17.86
CA PHE A 100 11.39 -15.24 -18.26
C PHE A 100 11.45 -15.66 -19.73
N VAL A 101 11.14 -16.92 -20.00
CA VAL A 101 11.03 -17.47 -21.37
C VAL A 101 9.56 -17.67 -21.68
N ASN A 102 9.05 -16.93 -22.66
CA ASN A 102 7.66 -17.02 -23.05
C ASN A 102 7.36 -18.36 -23.75
N ILE A 103 6.06 -18.71 -23.88
CA ILE A 103 5.65 -19.95 -24.52
C ILE A 103 6.17 -20.05 -25.95
N ALA A 104 6.53 -21.28 -26.38
CA ALA A 104 6.99 -21.51 -27.73
C ALA A 104 5.90 -21.23 -28.77
N LYS A 105 6.31 -20.72 -29.91
CA LYS A 105 5.42 -20.52 -31.05
C LYS A 105 5.02 -21.87 -31.64
N VAL A 106 3.74 -22.03 -31.97
CA VAL A 106 3.26 -23.20 -32.69
C VAL A 106 3.66 -23.12 -34.17
N SER A 107 4.14 -24.22 -34.72
CA SER A 107 4.40 -24.36 -36.15
C SER A 107 3.36 -25.30 -36.75
N GLN A 108 2.89 -24.96 -37.95
CA GLN A 108 2.00 -25.87 -38.70
C GLN A 108 2.83 -27.06 -39.21
N TYR A 109 2.23 -28.26 -39.08
CA TYR A 109 2.78 -29.44 -39.72
C TYR A 109 2.38 -29.46 -41.20
N ASP A 110 3.35 -29.22 -42.07
CA ASP A 110 3.17 -29.31 -43.52
C ASP A 110 4.34 -30.08 -44.11
N PRO A 111 4.14 -31.34 -44.50
CA PRO A 111 5.21 -32.16 -45.07
C PRO A 111 5.69 -31.68 -46.44
N SER A 112 4.88 -30.90 -47.17
CA SER A 112 5.25 -30.40 -48.50
C SER A 112 6.33 -29.31 -48.50
N VAL A 113 6.47 -28.59 -47.38
CA VAL A 113 7.47 -27.53 -47.19
C VAL A 113 8.52 -27.89 -46.13
N ALA A 114 8.53 -29.14 -45.67
CA ALA A 114 9.39 -29.59 -44.53
C ALA A 114 10.88 -29.40 -44.84
N GLU A 115 11.30 -29.60 -46.07
CA GLU A 115 12.70 -29.43 -46.49
C GLU A 115 13.14 -27.97 -46.50
N GLU A 116 12.21 -27.01 -46.74
CA GLU A 116 12.51 -25.60 -46.72
C GLU A 116 12.50 -25.04 -45.30
N THR A 117 11.69 -25.60 -44.41
CA THR A 117 11.48 -25.09 -43.05
C THR A 117 12.42 -25.69 -42.02
N VAL A 118 13.05 -26.84 -42.28
CA VAL A 118 13.92 -27.58 -41.35
C VAL A 118 15.07 -26.75 -40.78
N PHE A 119 15.58 -25.79 -41.50
CA PHE A 119 16.66 -24.89 -41.08
C PHE A 119 16.18 -23.50 -40.63
N GLN A 120 14.87 -23.27 -40.59
CA GLN A 120 14.34 -22.00 -40.11
C GLN A 120 14.52 -21.88 -38.58
N ARG A 121 15.14 -20.78 -38.14
CA ARG A 121 15.38 -20.51 -36.72
C ARG A 121 14.12 -19.88 -36.11
N GLN A 122 13.58 -20.50 -35.08
CA GLN A 122 12.57 -19.89 -34.23
C GLN A 122 13.26 -19.40 -32.94
N ILE A 123 13.40 -18.07 -32.84
CA ILE A 123 14.02 -17.45 -31.69
C ILE A 123 12.96 -17.37 -30.57
N PRO A 124 13.24 -17.93 -29.37
CA PRO A 124 12.32 -17.80 -28.24
C PRO A 124 12.24 -16.34 -27.76
N ASP A 125 11.07 -15.93 -27.28
CA ASP A 125 10.88 -14.64 -26.63
C ASP A 125 11.40 -14.75 -25.19
N VAL A 126 12.58 -14.20 -24.94
CA VAL A 126 13.23 -14.20 -23.64
C VAL A 126 13.29 -12.75 -23.13
N ARG A 127 12.81 -12.55 -21.91
CA ARG A 127 12.85 -11.25 -21.24
C ARG A 127 13.59 -11.38 -19.93
N ALA A 128 14.40 -10.38 -19.60
CA ALA A 128 15.19 -10.36 -18.38
C ALA A 128 14.99 -9.03 -17.65
N THR A 129 15.02 -9.09 -16.33
CA THR A 129 15.08 -7.93 -15.45
C THR A 129 16.12 -8.14 -14.37
N PHE A 130 16.66 -7.05 -13.84
CA PHE A 130 17.66 -7.08 -12.79
C PHE A 130 17.12 -6.42 -11.52
N HIS A 131 17.29 -7.11 -10.41
CA HIS A 131 16.95 -6.61 -9.08
C HIS A 131 18.26 -6.24 -8.39
N ILE A 132 18.49 -4.94 -8.19
CA ILE A 132 19.71 -4.40 -7.61
C ILE A 132 19.42 -3.79 -6.23
N MET A 133 20.44 -3.76 -5.39
CA MET A 133 20.37 -3.13 -4.09
C MET A 133 20.07 -1.62 -4.23
N ASN A 134 18.96 -1.17 -3.66
CA ASN A 134 18.48 0.20 -3.75
C ASN A 134 18.16 0.84 -2.39
N TYR A 135 18.39 0.13 -1.30
CA TYR A 135 18.12 0.63 0.04
C TYR A 135 19.36 0.44 0.91
N GLN A 136 20.00 1.55 1.29
CA GLN A 136 21.17 1.58 2.16
C GLN A 136 20.91 2.59 3.26
N LYS A 137 20.47 2.14 4.42
CA LYS A 137 20.12 3.02 5.54
C LYS A 137 20.81 2.55 6.82
N PHE A 138 20.92 3.45 7.75
CA PHE A 138 21.32 3.12 9.12
C PHE A 138 20.44 3.86 10.12
N TYR A 139 20.24 3.21 11.24
CA TYR A 139 19.50 3.75 12.38
C TYR A 139 20.49 4.00 13.50
N LYS A 140 20.48 5.20 14.04
CA LYS A 140 21.43 5.61 15.06
C LYS A 140 20.73 5.84 16.37
N ASP A 141 21.30 5.29 17.44
CA ASP A 141 20.92 5.61 18.80
C ASP A 141 22.15 6.03 19.62
N THR A 142 21.96 6.95 20.55
CA THR A 142 23.03 7.53 21.35
C THR A 142 22.79 7.25 22.82
N ILE A 143 23.80 6.72 23.50
CA ILE A 143 23.78 6.48 24.94
C ILE A 143 24.82 7.38 25.57
N SER A 144 24.38 8.31 26.42
CA SER A 144 25.28 9.16 27.21
C SER A 144 25.76 8.42 28.45
N ASP A 145 26.95 8.77 28.93
CA ASP A 145 27.51 8.24 30.19
C ASP A 145 26.57 8.50 31.38
N ASP A 146 25.82 9.62 31.35
CA ASP A 146 24.84 9.90 32.41
C ASP A 146 23.64 8.94 32.36
N GLN A 147 23.16 8.58 31.17
CA GLN A 147 22.10 7.55 31.05
C GLN A 147 22.59 6.19 31.49
N LEU A 148 23.84 5.84 31.19
CA LEU A 148 24.43 4.58 31.66
C LEU A 148 24.57 4.58 33.20
N ARG A 149 25.02 5.68 33.81
CA ARG A 149 25.07 5.83 35.27
C ARG A 149 23.69 5.68 35.90
N GLN A 150 22.66 6.31 35.33
CA GLN A 150 21.28 6.18 35.80
C GLN A 150 20.77 4.74 35.72
N ALA A 151 21.14 3.99 34.68
CA ALA A 151 20.77 2.59 34.52
C ALA A 151 21.32 1.71 35.67
N PHE A 152 22.49 2.02 36.19
CA PHE A 152 23.06 1.31 37.35
C PHE A 152 22.50 1.75 38.71
N VAL A 153 21.74 2.83 38.78
CA VAL A 153 21.11 3.32 40.01
C VAL A 153 19.85 2.54 40.36
N SER A 154 19.08 2.11 39.35
CA SER A 154 17.83 1.39 39.56
C SER A 154 17.99 -0.12 39.36
N TRP A 155 17.17 -0.92 40.06
CA TRP A 155 17.18 -2.38 39.95
C TRP A 155 16.97 -2.90 38.54
N ASP A 156 16.03 -2.29 37.78
CA ASP A 156 15.68 -2.68 36.45
C ASP A 156 16.35 -1.83 35.34
N GLY A 157 17.21 -0.87 35.72
CA GLY A 157 17.74 0.15 34.81
C GLY A 157 18.56 -0.41 33.67
N VAL A 158 19.36 -1.45 33.91
CA VAL A 158 20.16 -2.08 32.83
C VAL A 158 19.27 -2.81 31.84
N THR A 159 18.24 -3.49 32.32
CA THR A 159 17.25 -4.18 31.48
C THR A 159 16.46 -3.18 30.67
N ASP A 160 16.09 -2.04 31.26
CA ASP A 160 15.37 -0.95 30.58
C ASP A 160 16.23 -0.27 29.50
N LEU A 161 17.51 -0.08 29.75
CA LEU A 161 18.48 0.43 28.77
C LEU A 161 18.59 -0.49 27.55
N ILE A 162 18.70 -1.81 27.79
CA ILE A 162 18.72 -2.82 26.74
C ILE A 162 17.42 -2.78 25.93
N ALA A 163 16.29 -2.74 26.61
CA ALA A 163 14.98 -2.68 25.95
C ALA A 163 14.84 -1.43 25.04
N ARG A 164 15.35 -0.28 25.47
CA ARG A 164 15.34 0.94 24.66
C ARG A 164 16.16 0.79 23.38
N ILE A 165 17.39 0.28 23.49
CA ILE A 165 18.27 0.08 22.33
C ILE A 165 17.65 -0.91 21.35
N VAL A 166 17.15 -2.05 21.86
CA VAL A 166 16.52 -3.06 21.00
C VAL A 166 15.26 -2.52 20.33
N ASN A 167 14.39 -1.88 21.12
CA ASN A 167 13.09 -1.44 20.64
C ASN A 167 13.18 -0.31 19.61
N SER A 168 14.10 0.66 19.81
CA SER A 168 14.15 1.82 18.95
C SER A 168 14.63 1.48 17.53
N MET A 169 15.83 0.93 17.40
CA MET A 169 16.48 0.71 16.12
C MET A 169 15.84 -0.42 15.30
N TYR A 170 15.52 -1.54 15.95
CA TYR A 170 14.94 -2.69 15.23
C TYR A 170 13.49 -2.47 14.86
N THR A 171 12.70 -1.91 15.77
CA THR A 171 11.32 -1.54 15.48
C THR A 171 11.26 -0.54 14.34
N ALA A 172 12.17 0.45 14.33
CA ALA A 172 12.28 1.40 13.24
C ALA A 172 12.63 0.71 11.89
N ALA A 173 13.60 -0.21 11.89
CA ALA A 173 14.01 -0.91 10.69
C ALA A 173 12.91 -1.83 10.12
N GLU A 174 12.20 -2.56 10.97
CA GLU A 174 11.08 -3.44 10.55
C GLU A 174 9.86 -2.62 10.09
N TYR A 175 9.60 -1.49 10.77
CA TYR A 175 8.51 -0.59 10.37
C TYR A 175 8.78 0.08 9.04
N ASP A 176 10.01 0.55 8.81
CA ASP A 176 10.40 1.17 7.54
C ASP A 176 10.37 0.15 6.40
N GLU A 177 10.78 -1.10 6.64
CA GLU A 177 10.64 -2.19 5.68
C GLU A 177 9.18 -2.39 5.25
N PHE A 178 8.26 -2.45 6.23
CA PHE A 178 6.84 -2.56 5.94
C PHE A 178 6.31 -1.35 5.16
N LEU A 179 6.72 -0.14 5.54
CA LEU A 179 6.31 1.10 4.89
C LEU A 179 6.80 1.17 3.43
N VAL A 180 8.06 0.76 3.19
CA VAL A 180 8.64 0.70 1.84
C VAL A 180 7.94 -0.35 0.99
N MET A 181 7.61 -1.52 1.53
CA MET A 181 6.86 -2.55 0.79
C MET A 181 5.46 -2.06 0.38
N ARG A 182 4.76 -1.32 1.25
CA ARG A 182 3.50 -0.67 0.89
C ARG A 182 3.70 0.39 -0.20
N TYR A 183 4.76 1.19 -0.09
CA TYR A 183 5.11 2.19 -1.09
C TYR A 183 5.43 1.56 -2.45
N MET A 184 6.09 0.40 -2.49
CA MET A 184 6.33 -0.33 -3.76
C MET A 184 5.01 -0.63 -4.47
N LEU A 185 4.00 -1.14 -3.76
CA LEU A 185 2.69 -1.41 -4.36
C LEU A 185 2.01 -0.12 -4.86
N ALA A 186 2.09 0.95 -4.08
CA ALA A 186 1.57 2.26 -4.46
C ALA A 186 2.28 2.81 -5.72
N LYS A 187 3.61 2.64 -5.79
CA LYS A 187 4.41 3.04 -6.96
C LYS A 187 4.01 2.24 -8.21
N GLN A 188 3.82 0.92 -8.11
CA GLN A 188 3.38 0.10 -9.24
C GLN A 188 2.00 0.55 -9.78
N LEU A 189 1.09 0.97 -8.90
CA LEU A 189 -0.18 1.56 -9.32
C LEU A 189 0.04 2.91 -10.00
N GLY A 190 0.87 3.78 -9.45
CA GLY A 190 1.18 5.10 -10.02
C GLY A 190 1.86 5.02 -11.38
N ASP A 191 2.74 4.04 -11.56
CA ASP A 191 3.46 3.81 -12.83
C ASP A 191 2.62 2.99 -13.84
N SER A 192 1.37 2.64 -13.51
CA SER A 192 0.48 1.78 -14.32
C SER A 192 1.07 0.39 -14.65
N ASN A 193 1.91 -0.12 -13.76
CA ASN A 193 2.58 -1.42 -13.88
C ASN A 193 1.86 -2.55 -13.15
N VAL A 194 0.58 -2.39 -12.86
CA VAL A 194 -0.26 -3.40 -12.23
C VAL A 194 -1.65 -3.36 -12.82
N TYR A 195 -2.26 -4.53 -12.99
CA TYR A 195 -3.64 -4.59 -13.46
C TYR A 195 -4.60 -4.04 -12.39
N VAL A 196 -5.53 -3.20 -12.82
CA VAL A 196 -6.54 -2.59 -11.94
C VAL A 196 -7.92 -3.11 -12.33
N GLU A 197 -8.60 -3.75 -11.40
CA GLU A 197 -10.02 -4.07 -11.51
C GLU A 197 -10.82 -2.97 -10.82
N GLU A 198 -11.49 -2.15 -11.61
CA GLU A 198 -12.38 -1.11 -11.08
C GLU A 198 -13.66 -1.74 -10.57
N LEU A 199 -13.91 -1.56 -9.29
CA LEU A 199 -15.14 -1.99 -8.64
C LEU A 199 -16.21 -0.93 -8.86
N THR A 200 -17.41 -1.36 -9.27
CA THR A 200 -18.57 -0.46 -9.32
C THR A 200 -18.79 0.13 -7.93
N ARG A 201 -19.07 1.43 -7.89
CA ARG A 201 -19.38 2.10 -6.62
C ARG A 201 -20.63 1.51 -5.99
N GLN A 202 -20.63 1.37 -4.67
CA GLN A 202 -21.83 1.01 -3.93
C GLN A 202 -22.90 2.09 -4.14
N GLN A 203 -24.03 1.69 -4.68
CA GLN A 203 -25.17 2.59 -4.92
C GLN A 203 -25.98 2.79 -3.63
N ALA A 204 -26.63 3.94 -3.51
CA ALA A 204 -27.58 4.18 -2.42
C ALA A 204 -28.69 3.14 -2.44
N GLY A 205 -28.96 2.48 -1.31
CA GLY A 205 -29.95 1.41 -1.18
C GLY A 205 -29.40 -0.02 -1.31
N ILE A 206 -28.16 -0.20 -1.72
CA ILE A 206 -27.50 -1.50 -1.67
C ILE A 206 -26.88 -1.70 -0.29
N SER A 207 -27.19 -2.82 0.36
CA SER A 207 -26.62 -3.15 1.66
C SER A 207 -25.10 -3.36 1.56
N ASN A 208 -24.36 -3.12 2.64
CA ASN A 208 -22.92 -3.44 2.69
C ASN A 208 -22.67 -4.92 2.40
N ALA A 209 -23.53 -5.81 2.87
CA ALA A 209 -23.45 -7.24 2.64
C ALA A 209 -23.52 -7.60 1.14
N ASP A 210 -24.45 -7.01 0.40
CA ASP A 210 -24.58 -7.28 -1.05
C ASP A 210 -23.43 -6.69 -1.85
N TYR A 211 -22.95 -5.51 -1.43
CA TYR A 211 -21.77 -4.91 -2.04
C TYR A 211 -20.51 -5.76 -1.78
N ASN A 212 -20.32 -6.26 -0.56
CA ASN A 212 -19.19 -7.12 -0.21
C ASN A 212 -19.25 -8.47 -0.95
N LYS A 213 -20.44 -9.04 -1.19
CA LYS A 213 -20.61 -10.21 -2.05
C LYS A 213 -20.18 -9.95 -3.50
N TYR A 214 -20.56 -8.78 -4.03
CA TYR A 214 -20.12 -8.36 -5.37
C TYR A 214 -18.60 -8.27 -5.45
N VAL A 215 -17.94 -7.59 -4.48
CA VAL A 215 -16.47 -7.48 -4.43
C VAL A 215 -15.81 -8.86 -4.31
N ALA A 216 -16.30 -9.72 -3.42
CA ALA A 216 -15.80 -11.08 -3.26
C ALA A 216 -15.93 -11.92 -4.55
N THR A 217 -17.01 -11.75 -5.30
CA THR A 217 -17.21 -12.41 -6.60
C THR A 217 -16.15 -11.94 -7.61
N LYS A 218 -15.85 -10.63 -7.66
CA LYS A 218 -14.82 -10.07 -8.53
C LYS A 218 -13.43 -10.60 -8.16
N ILE A 219 -13.08 -10.62 -6.88
CA ILE A 219 -11.82 -11.19 -6.39
C ILE A 219 -11.70 -12.66 -6.81
N LYS A 220 -12.75 -13.47 -6.63
CA LYS A 220 -12.76 -14.87 -7.00
C LYS A 220 -12.60 -15.08 -8.51
N ALA A 221 -13.24 -14.26 -9.32
CA ALA A 221 -13.11 -14.29 -10.77
C ALA A 221 -11.67 -14.04 -11.22
N VAL A 222 -11.04 -12.97 -10.72
CA VAL A 222 -9.63 -12.65 -11.02
C VAL A 222 -8.70 -13.74 -10.50
N SER A 223 -8.93 -14.24 -9.28
CA SER A 223 -8.15 -15.34 -8.70
C SER A 223 -8.23 -16.62 -9.53
N ASN A 224 -9.39 -16.93 -10.11
CA ASN A 224 -9.52 -18.06 -11.04
C ASN A 224 -8.80 -17.78 -12.36
N ASN A 225 -8.87 -16.55 -12.88
CA ASN A 225 -8.18 -16.16 -14.10
C ASN A 225 -6.65 -16.26 -13.94
N PHE A 226 -6.09 -15.98 -12.75
CA PHE A 226 -4.66 -16.16 -12.49
C PHE A 226 -4.16 -17.59 -12.68
N THR A 227 -5.03 -18.60 -12.57
CA THR A 227 -4.63 -20.00 -12.78
C THR A 227 -4.48 -20.37 -14.26
N PHE A 228 -4.93 -19.52 -15.16
CA PHE A 228 -4.78 -19.74 -16.60
C PHE A 228 -3.62 -18.92 -17.14
N LEU A 229 -2.94 -19.43 -18.15
CA LEU A 229 -1.92 -18.68 -18.89
C LEU A 229 -2.54 -17.45 -19.52
N SER A 230 -2.09 -16.27 -19.10
CA SER A 230 -2.58 -14.97 -19.59
C SER A 230 -1.49 -13.91 -19.52
N PRO A 231 -1.42 -13.02 -20.50
CA PRO A 231 -0.52 -11.87 -20.47
C PRO A 231 -1.15 -10.64 -19.78
N SER A 232 -2.42 -10.71 -19.38
CA SER A 232 -3.21 -9.54 -18.99
C SER A 232 -2.91 -9.01 -17.58
N TYR A 233 -2.35 -9.83 -16.71
CA TYR A 233 -2.21 -9.49 -15.30
C TYR A 233 -0.76 -9.18 -14.87
N ASN A 234 0.15 -9.06 -15.82
CA ASN A 234 1.53 -8.71 -15.57
C ASN A 234 1.99 -7.58 -16.50
N PRO A 235 2.85 -6.64 -16.02
CA PRO A 235 3.26 -5.48 -16.82
C PRO A 235 4.13 -5.84 -18.01
N ALA A 236 4.83 -6.97 -17.96
CA ALA A 236 5.67 -7.42 -19.08
C ALA A 236 4.84 -8.01 -20.25
N GLY A 237 3.55 -8.29 -20.05
CA GLY A 237 2.70 -8.89 -21.09
C GLY A 237 3.17 -10.29 -21.50
N VAL A 238 3.71 -11.06 -20.56
CA VAL A 238 4.15 -12.44 -20.79
C VAL A 238 3.07 -13.44 -20.42
N MET A 239 3.09 -14.61 -21.06
CA MET A 239 2.14 -15.68 -20.78
C MET A 239 2.53 -16.40 -19.49
N THR A 240 2.00 -15.95 -18.37
CA THR A 240 2.23 -16.55 -17.06
C THR A 240 0.94 -16.96 -16.37
N HIS A 241 1.04 -17.79 -15.35
CA HIS A 241 -0.06 -18.21 -14.48
C HIS A 241 0.41 -18.24 -13.03
N THR A 242 -0.52 -18.22 -12.10
CA THR A 242 -0.21 -18.32 -10.67
C THR A 242 -1.17 -19.31 -10.02
N ASP A 243 -0.62 -20.38 -9.45
CA ASP A 243 -1.41 -21.40 -8.75
C ASP A 243 -2.09 -20.81 -7.52
N LYS A 244 -3.26 -21.36 -7.15
CA LYS A 244 -4.03 -20.93 -5.98
C LYS A 244 -3.22 -20.89 -4.69
N ALA A 245 -2.32 -21.84 -4.50
CA ALA A 245 -1.46 -21.92 -3.32
C ALA A 245 -0.46 -20.77 -3.22
N ASN A 246 -0.07 -20.16 -4.36
CA ASN A 246 0.88 -19.05 -4.43
C ASN A 246 0.21 -17.68 -4.64
N GLN A 247 -1.12 -17.61 -4.53
CA GLN A 247 -1.86 -16.35 -4.56
C GLN A 247 -2.00 -15.79 -3.15
N TYR A 248 -1.73 -14.50 -2.98
CA TYR A 248 -1.86 -13.78 -1.72
C TYR A 248 -2.85 -12.65 -1.88
N LEU A 249 -3.84 -12.60 -0.98
CA LEU A 249 -4.80 -11.52 -0.89
C LEU A 249 -4.37 -10.55 0.20
N ILE A 250 -3.90 -9.39 -0.21
CA ILE A 250 -3.61 -8.27 0.69
C ILE A 250 -4.90 -7.47 0.86
N THR A 251 -5.41 -7.34 2.07
CA THR A 251 -6.71 -6.72 2.34
C THR A 251 -6.63 -5.71 3.47
N THR A 252 -7.45 -4.67 3.41
CA THR A 252 -7.57 -3.73 4.54
C THR A 252 -8.29 -4.39 5.70
N VAL A 253 -7.92 -4.00 6.93
CA VAL A 253 -8.50 -4.57 8.16
C VAL A 253 -10.01 -4.45 8.18
N ASP A 254 -10.55 -3.30 7.78
CA ASP A 254 -11.99 -3.05 7.77
C ASP A 254 -12.72 -3.90 6.74
N PHE A 255 -12.14 -4.06 5.55
CA PHE A 255 -12.72 -4.88 4.50
C PHE A 255 -12.65 -6.37 4.85
N ASP A 256 -11.54 -6.83 5.44
CA ASP A 256 -11.38 -8.20 5.91
C ASP A 256 -12.42 -8.56 6.98
N ALA A 257 -12.61 -7.68 7.97
CA ALA A 257 -13.62 -7.86 9.01
C ALA A 257 -15.04 -7.91 8.43
N SER A 258 -15.33 -7.06 7.44
CA SER A 258 -16.65 -7.05 6.78
C SER A 258 -16.89 -8.30 5.93
N LEU A 259 -15.86 -8.82 5.27
CA LEU A 259 -15.93 -10.09 4.54
C LEU A 259 -16.22 -11.26 5.48
N ASP A 260 -15.58 -11.31 6.64
CA ASP A 260 -15.75 -12.41 7.58
C ASP A 260 -17.13 -12.43 8.24
N VAL A 261 -17.67 -11.25 8.57
CA VAL A 261 -18.96 -11.13 9.24
C VAL A 261 -20.14 -11.29 8.28
N GLU A 262 -20.07 -10.69 7.10
CA GLU A 262 -21.25 -10.53 6.23
C GLU A 262 -21.29 -11.47 5.02
N SER A 263 -20.15 -11.84 4.44
CA SER A 263 -20.12 -12.55 3.15
C SER A 263 -19.64 -13.99 3.22
N LEU A 264 -18.71 -14.31 4.08
CA LEU A 264 -18.01 -15.60 4.08
C LEU A 264 -18.76 -16.71 4.81
N ALA A 265 -19.71 -16.40 5.66
CA ALA A 265 -20.50 -17.42 6.36
C ALA A 265 -21.35 -18.26 5.40
N PHE A 266 -21.77 -17.73 4.27
CA PHE A 266 -22.72 -18.38 3.36
C PHE A 266 -22.14 -18.95 2.06
N ALA A 267 -21.12 -18.36 1.46
CA ALA A 267 -20.75 -18.63 0.07
C ALA A 267 -19.51 -19.54 -0.14
N PHE A 268 -18.68 -19.74 0.90
CA PHE A 268 -17.33 -20.29 0.70
C PHE A 268 -16.95 -21.47 1.59
N ASN A 269 -17.89 -22.37 1.88
CA ASN A 269 -17.61 -23.51 2.77
C ASN A 269 -16.49 -24.47 2.30
N MET A 270 -16.07 -24.43 1.04
CA MET A 270 -14.99 -25.29 0.54
C MET A 270 -13.67 -24.53 0.25
N ASP A 271 -13.73 -23.29 -0.17
CA ASP A 271 -12.53 -22.49 -0.51
C ASP A 271 -12.01 -21.62 0.66
N LYS A 272 -12.69 -21.66 1.79
CA LYS A 272 -12.34 -20.87 2.99
C LYS A 272 -10.93 -21.14 3.51
N ILE A 273 -10.45 -22.36 3.34
CA ILE A 273 -9.15 -22.80 3.85
C ILE A 273 -8.00 -22.26 2.98
N GLN A 274 -8.15 -22.18 1.67
CA GLN A 274 -7.10 -21.69 0.77
C GLN A 274 -6.92 -20.17 0.86
N PHE A 275 -8.02 -19.41 0.88
CA PHE A 275 -7.92 -17.94 1.10
C PHE A 275 -7.54 -17.56 2.53
N ALA A 276 -7.94 -18.34 3.55
CA ALA A 276 -7.59 -18.06 4.94
C ALA A 276 -6.08 -18.24 5.23
N GLY A 277 -5.38 -19.10 4.48
CA GLY A 277 -3.94 -19.33 4.64
C GLY A 277 -3.07 -18.21 4.04
N ASN A 278 -3.53 -17.59 2.96
CA ASN A 278 -2.77 -16.62 2.16
C ASN A 278 -3.34 -15.20 2.25
N ARG A 279 -4.02 -14.87 3.35
CA ARG A 279 -4.45 -13.49 3.62
C ARG A 279 -3.39 -12.69 4.36
N VAL A 280 -3.18 -11.47 3.90
CA VAL A 280 -2.23 -10.51 4.47
C VAL A 280 -2.98 -9.23 4.78
N LEU A 281 -2.88 -8.76 6.00
CA LEU A 281 -3.58 -7.57 6.44
C LEU A 281 -2.73 -6.31 6.27
N VAL A 282 -3.40 -5.22 5.91
CA VAL A 282 -2.84 -3.87 5.89
C VAL A 282 -3.82 -2.90 6.55
N PRO A 283 -3.36 -1.98 7.39
CA PRO A 283 -4.27 -1.01 8.00
C PRO A 283 -4.94 -0.11 6.96
N SER A 284 -4.21 0.31 5.93
CA SER A 284 -4.70 1.06 4.78
C SER A 284 -3.67 0.97 3.65
N PHE A 285 -4.09 1.02 2.40
CA PHE A 285 -3.18 1.22 1.26
C PHE A 285 -2.75 2.68 1.13
N GLY A 286 -3.57 3.62 1.59
CA GLY A 286 -3.18 5.03 1.71
C GLY A 286 -2.27 5.25 2.92
N PHE A 287 -1.59 6.39 2.91
CA PHE A 287 -0.60 6.77 3.90
C PHE A 287 -1.12 7.95 4.74
N SER A 288 -0.77 7.97 6.02
CA SER A 288 -0.93 9.12 6.89
C SER A 288 0.16 10.17 6.62
N ASP A 289 -0.05 11.40 7.06
CA ASP A 289 0.94 12.48 6.87
C ASP A 289 2.28 12.16 7.56
N ALA A 290 2.23 11.48 8.72
CA ALA A 290 3.42 11.03 9.42
C ALA A 290 4.19 9.95 8.62
N GLU A 291 3.49 9.01 7.98
CA GLU A 291 4.09 7.99 7.13
C GLU A 291 4.69 8.60 5.86
N ILE A 292 4.01 9.59 5.25
CA ILE A 292 4.53 10.32 4.08
C ILE A 292 5.81 11.09 4.46
N THR A 293 5.80 11.78 5.60
CA THR A 293 6.98 12.50 6.10
C THR A 293 8.14 11.54 6.30
N ARG A 294 7.89 10.36 6.91
CA ARG A 294 8.91 9.34 7.12
C ARG A 294 9.44 8.74 5.82
N LEU A 295 8.58 8.47 4.83
CA LEU A 295 9.01 8.04 3.50
C LEU A 295 9.88 9.08 2.81
N ASN A 296 9.51 10.36 2.90
CA ASN A 296 10.31 11.47 2.36
C ASN A 296 11.69 11.58 3.03
N GLU A 297 11.80 11.27 4.33
CA GLU A 297 13.08 11.19 5.03
C GLU A 297 13.91 9.98 4.58
N ILE A 298 13.28 8.81 4.46
CA ILE A 298 13.93 7.57 4.00
C ILE A 298 14.53 7.78 2.61
N PHE A 299 13.80 8.37 1.69
CA PHE A 299 14.20 8.52 0.29
C PHE A 299 14.72 9.91 -0.07
N LYS A 300 15.08 10.74 0.92
CA LYS A 300 15.50 12.14 0.73
C LYS A 300 16.59 12.33 -0.33
N TYR A 301 17.48 11.37 -0.49
CA TYR A 301 18.62 11.43 -1.41
C TYR A 301 18.46 10.48 -2.61
N ASP A 302 17.31 9.88 -2.78
CA ASP A 302 17.02 8.99 -3.90
C ASP A 302 16.30 9.78 -5.00
N SER A 303 16.97 9.97 -6.12
CA SER A 303 16.43 10.71 -7.28
C SER A 303 15.30 9.94 -8.00
N THR A 304 15.15 8.64 -7.72
CA THR A 304 14.10 7.79 -8.32
C THR A 304 12.83 7.76 -7.47
N TYR A 305 12.86 8.33 -6.28
CA TYR A 305 11.71 8.41 -5.40
C TYR A 305 10.71 9.44 -5.91
N THR A 306 9.48 9.00 -6.06
CA THR A 306 8.35 9.89 -6.37
C THR A 306 7.52 10.08 -5.10
N PRO A 307 7.49 11.28 -4.53
CA PRO A 307 6.65 11.57 -3.36
C PRO A 307 5.17 11.28 -3.64
N ILE A 308 4.48 10.74 -2.65
CA ILE A 308 3.06 10.45 -2.77
C ILE A 308 2.28 11.76 -2.76
N ALA A 309 1.76 12.16 -3.91
CA ALA A 309 0.89 13.32 -4.03
C ALA A 309 -0.47 13.07 -3.35
N GLY A 310 -1.10 14.14 -2.85
CA GLY A 310 -2.39 14.05 -2.17
C GLY A 310 -3.49 13.38 -3.01
N GLY A 311 -3.54 13.68 -4.32
CA GLY A 311 -4.44 13.00 -5.25
C GLY A 311 -4.21 11.49 -5.32
N MET A 312 -2.96 11.06 -5.46
CA MET A 312 -2.60 9.65 -5.47
C MET A 312 -2.94 8.98 -4.13
N ASN A 313 -2.66 9.64 -3.01
CA ASN A 313 -2.99 9.10 -1.70
C ASN A 313 -4.50 8.90 -1.50
N ASN A 314 -5.33 9.78 -2.05
CA ASN A 314 -6.78 9.61 -2.05
C ASN A 314 -7.20 8.37 -2.85
N VAL A 315 -6.59 8.12 -4.01
CA VAL A 315 -6.82 6.90 -4.80
C VAL A 315 -6.42 5.67 -4.00
N LEU A 316 -5.24 5.67 -3.36
CA LEU A 316 -4.77 4.56 -2.53
C LEU A 316 -5.73 4.23 -1.38
N LYS A 317 -6.36 5.23 -0.77
CA LYS A 317 -7.37 5.02 0.30
C LYS A 317 -8.63 4.33 -0.21
N THR A 318 -8.90 4.31 -1.50
CA THR A 318 -10.08 3.63 -2.08
C THR A 318 -9.81 2.16 -2.41
N ILE A 319 -8.56 1.70 -2.35
CA ILE A 319 -8.22 0.31 -2.59
C ILE A 319 -8.82 -0.56 -1.48
N LYS A 320 -9.59 -1.56 -1.86
CA LYS A 320 -10.18 -2.54 -0.95
C LYS A 320 -9.23 -3.68 -0.67
N CYS A 321 -8.62 -4.22 -1.71
CA CYS A 321 -7.65 -5.30 -1.61
C CYS A 321 -6.75 -5.34 -2.86
N ALA A 322 -5.68 -6.11 -2.77
CA ALA A 322 -4.80 -6.46 -3.87
C ALA A 322 -4.57 -7.97 -3.88
N LEU A 323 -4.65 -8.60 -5.05
CA LEU A 323 -4.33 -10.00 -5.25
C LEU A 323 -2.99 -10.06 -5.98
N VAL A 324 -2.01 -10.69 -5.37
CA VAL A 324 -0.65 -10.76 -5.90
C VAL A 324 -0.13 -12.19 -5.88
N SER A 325 0.77 -12.51 -6.82
CA SER A 325 1.58 -13.72 -6.74
C SER A 325 2.54 -13.62 -5.54
N GLY A 326 2.80 -14.73 -4.86
CA GLY A 326 3.81 -14.80 -3.79
C GLY A 326 5.21 -14.38 -4.24
N ASP A 327 5.47 -14.45 -5.54
CA ASP A 327 6.73 -14.08 -6.16
C ASP A 327 6.75 -12.67 -6.74
N PHE A 328 5.66 -11.93 -6.62
CA PHE A 328 5.56 -10.54 -7.10
C PHE A 328 6.57 -9.61 -6.40
N PHE A 329 6.72 -9.72 -5.07
CA PHE A 329 7.70 -8.94 -4.32
C PHE A 329 9.07 -9.64 -4.33
N ARG A 330 10.10 -8.92 -4.76
CA ARG A 330 11.50 -9.34 -4.76
C ARG A 330 12.25 -8.53 -3.70
N VAL A 331 12.11 -8.95 -2.44
CA VAL A 331 12.73 -8.27 -1.29
C VAL A 331 13.79 -9.16 -0.68
N TYR A 332 15.02 -8.64 -0.61
CA TYR A 332 16.20 -9.34 -0.10
C TYR A 332 16.91 -8.50 0.96
N ASP A 333 17.45 -9.15 1.97
CA ASP A 333 18.38 -8.55 2.91
C ASP A 333 19.82 -8.71 2.38
N ASN A 334 20.56 -7.59 2.21
CA ASN A 334 21.94 -7.62 1.74
C ASN A 334 22.94 -7.49 2.88
N LEU A 335 22.67 -6.63 3.87
CA LEU A 335 23.53 -6.43 5.02
C LEU A 335 22.74 -6.02 6.24
N ILE A 336 23.01 -6.65 7.37
CA ILE A 336 22.60 -6.20 8.70
C ILE A 336 23.85 -6.17 9.58
N LYS A 337 24.31 -4.97 9.98
CA LYS A 337 25.53 -4.79 10.75
C LYS A 337 25.38 -3.72 11.80
N PHE A 338 25.81 -4.04 13.01
CA PHE A 338 26.00 -3.06 14.08
C PHE A 338 27.41 -2.46 14.03
N THR A 339 27.46 -1.16 14.30
CA THR A 339 28.71 -0.43 14.49
C THR A 339 28.55 0.52 15.68
N GLU A 340 29.65 0.81 16.34
CA GLU A 340 29.71 1.68 17.51
C GLU A 340 30.90 2.64 17.43
N ILE A 341 30.71 3.82 17.99
CA ILE A 341 31.80 4.79 18.13
C ILE A 341 31.57 5.64 19.38
N TYR A 342 32.65 5.81 20.17
CA TYR A 342 32.66 6.68 21.33
C TYR A 342 33.09 8.09 20.95
N ASN A 343 32.31 9.07 21.40
CA ASN A 343 32.70 10.47 21.32
C ASN A 343 33.27 10.92 22.68
N SER A 344 34.59 11.12 22.74
CA SER A 344 35.31 11.46 23.95
C SER A 344 35.06 12.91 24.40
N GLU A 345 34.66 13.82 23.49
CA GLU A 345 34.38 15.21 23.84
C GLU A 345 32.97 15.35 24.43
N GLY A 346 32.00 14.57 23.91
CA GLY A 346 30.60 14.61 24.35
C GLY A 346 30.25 13.56 25.42
N LEU A 347 31.17 12.68 25.78
CA LEU A 347 30.97 11.57 26.73
C LEU A 347 29.73 10.72 26.41
N TYR A 348 29.63 10.24 25.16
CA TYR A 348 28.54 9.38 24.71
C TYR A 348 28.99 8.35 23.69
N TRP A 349 28.25 7.25 23.62
CA TRP A 349 28.35 6.21 22.61
C TRP A 349 27.28 6.40 21.55
N ASN A 350 27.69 6.32 20.29
CA ASN A 350 26.78 6.22 19.17
C ASN A 350 26.75 4.77 18.64
N TYR A 351 25.58 4.22 18.60
CA TYR A 351 25.30 2.90 18.05
C TYR A 351 24.57 3.10 16.72
N SER A 352 24.99 2.35 15.71
CA SER A 352 24.38 2.41 14.39
C SER A 352 24.07 1.01 13.90
N LEU A 353 22.79 0.78 13.57
CA LEU A 353 22.32 -0.43 12.90
C LEU A 353 22.25 -0.15 11.40
N HIS A 354 23.17 -0.71 10.63
CA HIS A 354 23.15 -0.64 9.18
C HIS A 354 22.24 -1.73 8.62
N THR A 355 21.32 -1.33 7.74
CA THR A 355 20.42 -2.25 7.05
C THR A 355 20.46 -1.93 5.57
N TRP A 356 20.96 -2.85 4.78
CA TRP A 356 20.99 -2.74 3.33
C TRP A 356 20.08 -3.79 2.74
N LYS A 357 19.23 -3.39 1.80
CA LYS A 357 18.18 -4.25 1.24
C LYS A 357 17.99 -3.97 -0.24
N THR A 358 17.47 -4.98 -0.92
CA THR A 358 16.95 -4.87 -2.27
C THR A 358 15.44 -4.88 -2.20
N PHE A 359 14.80 -3.83 -2.68
CA PHE A 359 13.35 -3.72 -2.83
C PHE A 359 13.01 -3.64 -4.30
N SER A 360 12.33 -4.65 -4.82
CA SER A 360 11.91 -4.70 -6.21
C SER A 360 10.62 -5.52 -6.36
N THR A 361 9.98 -5.39 -7.51
CA THR A 361 8.83 -6.20 -7.92
C THR A 361 9.14 -6.91 -9.23
N SER A 362 8.61 -8.10 -9.40
CA SER A 362 8.76 -8.84 -10.66
C SER A 362 7.76 -8.32 -11.69
N PRO A 363 8.20 -7.93 -12.89
CA PRO A 363 7.30 -7.55 -13.98
C PRO A 363 6.64 -8.75 -14.66
N PHE A 364 7.07 -9.98 -14.34
CA PHE A 364 6.57 -11.22 -14.95
C PHE A 364 5.46 -11.89 -14.14
N GLU A 365 5.27 -11.44 -12.90
CA GLU A 365 4.32 -12.04 -11.97
C GLU A 365 2.96 -11.34 -12.00
N ASN A 366 1.91 -12.11 -11.78
CA ASN A 366 0.55 -11.61 -11.78
C ASN A 366 0.25 -10.76 -10.54
N ALA A 367 -0.32 -9.58 -10.77
CA ALA A 367 -0.83 -8.71 -9.71
C ALA A 367 -2.08 -7.96 -10.17
N CYS A 368 -3.05 -7.82 -9.28
CA CYS A 368 -4.28 -7.09 -9.51
C CYS A 368 -4.65 -6.26 -8.28
N ILE A 369 -4.95 -4.99 -8.47
CA ILE A 369 -5.46 -4.10 -7.42
C ILE A 369 -6.94 -3.88 -7.66
N PHE A 370 -7.76 -4.07 -6.62
CA PHE A 370 -9.19 -3.81 -6.64
C PHE A 370 -9.45 -2.41 -6.10
N LEU A 371 -9.74 -1.51 -7.02
CA LEU A 371 -9.96 -0.10 -6.74
C LEU A 371 -11.47 0.14 -6.66
N ALA A 372 -11.96 0.59 -5.51
CA ALA A 372 -13.31 1.10 -5.46
C ALA A 372 -13.34 2.41 -6.27
N ALA A 373 -14.31 2.52 -7.20
CA ALA A 373 -14.48 3.75 -7.94
C ALA A 373 -14.48 4.92 -6.96
N THR A 374 -13.57 5.86 -7.17
CA THR A 374 -13.46 7.07 -6.35
C THR A 374 -14.82 7.76 -6.33
N ALA A 375 -15.22 8.23 -5.16
CA ALA A 375 -16.30 9.20 -5.12
C ALA A 375 -15.90 10.32 -6.07
N PRO A 376 -16.77 10.65 -7.05
CA PRO A 376 -16.47 11.74 -7.95
C PRO A 376 -16.18 12.98 -7.11
N SER A 377 -15.01 13.54 -7.29
CA SER A 377 -14.59 14.75 -6.56
C SER A 377 -15.35 15.98 -7.04
N GLY A 378 -15.82 15.97 -8.29
CA GLY A 378 -16.67 16.99 -8.82
C GLY A 378 -18.11 16.90 -8.28
N VAL A 379 -18.58 17.96 -7.66
CA VAL A 379 -19.96 18.09 -7.18
C VAL A 379 -20.68 19.15 -8.02
N PHE A 380 -21.96 18.95 -8.28
CA PHE A 380 -22.80 19.96 -8.88
C PHE A 380 -22.72 21.27 -8.09
N ALA A 381 -22.31 22.34 -8.75
CA ALA A 381 -22.49 23.69 -8.27
C ALA A 381 -23.83 24.28 -8.78
N SER A 382 -24.14 24.06 -10.05
CA SER A 382 -25.40 24.49 -10.66
C SER A 382 -25.75 23.64 -11.87
N PHE A 383 -27.04 23.59 -12.16
CA PHE A 383 -27.59 23.10 -13.41
C PHE A 383 -28.55 24.15 -13.96
N THR A 384 -28.36 24.56 -15.19
CA THR A 384 -29.20 25.56 -15.84
C THR A 384 -29.67 25.05 -17.20
N VAL A 385 -30.87 25.45 -17.61
CA VAL A 385 -31.37 25.24 -18.95
C VAL A 385 -31.81 26.60 -19.45
N SER A 386 -31.20 27.06 -20.53
CA SER A 386 -31.52 28.35 -21.18
C SER A 386 -31.90 28.14 -22.64
N GLU A 387 -32.71 29.05 -23.17
CA GLU A 387 -33.04 29.11 -24.59
C GLU A 387 -31.78 29.56 -25.37
N SER A 388 -31.54 28.98 -26.54
CA SER A 388 -30.45 29.40 -27.40
C SER A 388 -30.71 30.80 -27.98
N GLU A 389 -29.70 31.66 -28.02
CA GLU A 389 -29.77 32.99 -28.60
C GLU A 389 -30.08 32.95 -30.09
N ASP A 390 -29.66 31.89 -30.79
CA ASP A 390 -29.82 31.78 -32.25
C ASP A 390 -31.12 31.12 -32.65
N ASN A 391 -31.76 30.33 -31.78
CA ASN A 391 -32.95 29.57 -32.11
C ASN A 391 -33.80 29.29 -30.88
N ASN A 392 -35.00 29.85 -30.79
CA ASN A 392 -35.94 29.68 -29.68
C ASN A 392 -36.52 28.27 -29.52
N LYS A 393 -36.18 27.32 -30.40
CA LYS A 393 -36.54 25.91 -30.31
C LYS A 393 -35.40 25.03 -29.84
N VAL A 394 -34.22 25.62 -29.64
CA VAL A 394 -33.05 24.94 -29.14
C VAL A 394 -32.76 25.44 -27.72
N TYR A 395 -32.54 24.53 -26.81
CA TYR A 395 -32.20 24.81 -25.43
C TYR A 395 -30.78 24.30 -25.12
N VAL A 396 -30.06 25.04 -24.32
CA VAL A 396 -28.73 24.64 -23.81
C VAL A 396 -28.86 24.26 -22.36
N ALA A 397 -28.58 22.99 -22.06
CA ALA A 397 -28.42 22.54 -20.67
C ALA A 397 -26.94 22.63 -20.26
N GLN A 398 -26.68 23.28 -19.15
CA GLN A 398 -25.34 23.48 -18.62
C GLN A 398 -25.25 22.96 -17.17
N ILE A 399 -24.17 22.26 -16.87
CA ILE A 399 -23.79 21.87 -15.51
C ILE A 399 -22.45 22.53 -15.17
N THR A 400 -22.29 22.95 -13.92
CA THR A 400 -21.07 23.56 -13.42
C THR A 400 -20.54 22.77 -12.24
N SER A 401 -19.25 22.48 -12.25
CA SER A 401 -18.56 21.79 -11.16
C SER A 401 -18.13 22.77 -10.08
N SER A 402 -18.29 22.37 -8.81
CA SER A 402 -17.80 23.13 -7.65
C SER A 402 -16.28 23.00 -7.43
N THR A 403 -15.64 21.99 -8.04
CA THR A 403 -14.23 21.62 -7.78
C THR A 403 -13.34 21.73 -9.02
N ASN A 404 -13.85 22.25 -10.13
CA ASN A 404 -13.16 22.30 -11.43
C ASN A 404 -12.79 20.94 -12.04
N GLU A 405 -13.41 19.87 -11.56
CA GLU A 405 -13.24 18.53 -12.11
C GLU A 405 -14.49 18.07 -12.84
N ASN A 406 -14.35 17.18 -13.79
CA ASN A 406 -15.49 16.65 -14.52
C ASN A 406 -16.41 15.89 -13.57
N ILE A 407 -17.70 16.26 -13.58
CA ILE A 407 -18.71 15.58 -12.77
C ILE A 407 -19.02 14.24 -13.45
N PRO A 408 -19.01 13.12 -12.72
CA PRO A 408 -19.33 11.82 -13.27
C PRO A 408 -20.75 11.71 -13.76
N LYS A 409 -20.96 10.87 -14.77
CA LYS A 409 -22.25 10.69 -15.44
C LYS A 409 -23.41 10.42 -14.48
N GLU A 410 -23.16 9.72 -13.41
CA GLU A 410 -24.15 9.37 -12.37
C GLU A 410 -24.67 10.58 -11.60
N GLN A 411 -23.97 11.70 -11.66
CA GLN A 411 -24.37 12.97 -11.07
C GLN A 411 -24.98 13.94 -12.07
N TYR A 412 -24.97 13.62 -13.37
CA TYR A 412 -25.58 14.49 -14.37
C TYR A 412 -27.09 14.38 -14.36
N VAL A 413 -27.76 15.45 -14.70
CA VAL A 413 -29.14 15.41 -15.17
C VAL A 413 -29.14 14.85 -16.60
N ASN A 414 -29.48 13.58 -16.74
CA ASN A 414 -29.44 12.90 -18.04
C ASN A 414 -30.70 13.06 -18.87
N SER A 415 -31.75 13.66 -18.30
CA SER A 415 -33.01 13.93 -19.01
C SER A 415 -33.63 15.22 -18.53
N VAL A 416 -34.22 15.97 -19.45
CA VAL A 416 -35.00 17.19 -19.18
C VAL A 416 -36.38 17.00 -19.77
N LYS A 417 -37.43 17.29 -18.98
CA LYS A 417 -38.82 17.17 -19.39
C LYS A 417 -39.41 18.56 -19.73
N PHE A 418 -39.97 18.65 -20.88
CA PHE A 418 -40.64 19.85 -21.38
C PHE A 418 -42.15 19.57 -21.48
N GLY A 419 -42.97 20.50 -21.10
CA GLY A 419 -44.43 20.42 -21.18
C GLY A 419 -45.06 21.58 -21.98
N TRP A 420 -46.10 21.31 -22.72
CA TRP A 420 -46.87 22.31 -23.49
C TRP A 420 -48.23 22.56 -22.83
N ALA A 421 -48.78 23.70 -23.05
CA ALA A 421 -50.07 24.08 -22.52
C ALA A 421 -51.24 23.17 -22.97
N ASN A 422 -51.10 22.46 -24.09
CA ASN A 422 -52.07 21.49 -24.61
C ASN A 422 -51.90 20.07 -23.97
N GLY A 423 -51.04 19.90 -22.96
CA GLY A 423 -50.80 18.64 -22.28
C GLY A 423 -49.77 17.72 -22.97
N TYR A 424 -49.14 18.13 -24.07
CA TYR A 424 -48.08 17.38 -24.68
C TYR A 424 -46.80 17.49 -23.84
N GLU A 425 -46.10 16.36 -23.63
CA GLU A 425 -44.86 16.30 -22.92
C GLU A 425 -43.78 15.66 -23.78
N TYR A 426 -42.54 16.19 -23.70
CA TYR A 426 -41.37 15.64 -24.37
C TYR A 426 -40.23 15.50 -23.33
N THR A 427 -39.62 14.37 -23.31
CA THR A 427 -38.46 14.12 -22.45
C THR A 427 -37.21 13.98 -23.30
N ALA A 428 -36.30 14.92 -23.22
CA ALA A 428 -34.97 14.83 -23.78
C ALA A 428 -34.12 13.88 -22.94
N GLY A 429 -33.87 12.67 -23.45
CA GLY A 429 -33.04 11.66 -22.79
C GLY A 429 -31.70 11.47 -23.48
N SER A 430 -30.80 10.73 -22.83
CA SER A 430 -29.47 10.39 -23.39
C SER A 430 -28.64 11.60 -23.78
N LEU A 431 -28.69 12.68 -22.99
CA LEU A 431 -27.94 13.89 -23.27
C LEU A 431 -26.44 13.66 -23.14
N VAL A 432 -25.67 14.11 -24.14
CA VAL A 432 -24.21 14.04 -24.14
C VAL A 432 -23.65 15.43 -23.86
N TYR A 433 -22.95 15.57 -22.73
CA TYR A 433 -22.35 16.82 -22.33
C TYR A 433 -20.92 16.93 -22.77
N THR A 434 -20.53 18.13 -23.24
CA THR A 434 -19.15 18.46 -23.61
C THR A 434 -18.56 19.38 -22.56
N TRP A 435 -17.49 18.95 -21.94
CA TRP A 435 -16.79 19.73 -20.92
C TRP A 435 -15.95 20.84 -21.55
N SER A 436 -15.97 22.01 -20.90
CA SER A 436 -15.09 23.13 -21.24
C SER A 436 -13.82 23.09 -20.40
N ASP A 437 -12.73 23.67 -20.91
CA ASP A 437 -11.47 23.84 -20.18
C ASP A 437 -11.46 25.11 -19.29
N ASN A 438 -12.61 25.73 -19.09
CA ASN A 438 -12.75 26.94 -18.30
C ASN A 438 -12.80 26.67 -16.79
N THR A 439 -12.48 27.68 -16.00
CA THR A 439 -12.61 27.67 -14.53
C THR A 439 -13.71 28.62 -14.10
N PRO A 440 -14.84 28.17 -13.48
CA PRO A 440 -15.16 26.77 -13.11
C PRO A 440 -15.43 25.89 -14.32
N ASN A 441 -15.11 24.59 -14.21
CA ASN A 441 -15.35 23.63 -15.28
C ASN A 441 -16.85 23.45 -15.52
N THR A 442 -17.27 23.64 -16.77
CA THR A 442 -18.68 23.56 -17.19
C THR A 442 -18.86 22.55 -18.29
N ALA A 443 -19.96 21.84 -18.28
CA ALA A 443 -20.34 20.95 -19.37
C ALA A 443 -21.67 21.41 -19.98
N THR A 444 -21.77 21.42 -21.29
CA THR A 444 -22.94 21.85 -22.04
C THR A 444 -23.43 20.79 -22.99
N THR A 445 -24.73 20.83 -23.25
CA THR A 445 -25.38 20.02 -24.29
C THR A 445 -26.53 20.81 -24.88
N SER A 446 -26.80 20.58 -26.17
CA SER A 446 -27.94 21.21 -26.87
C SER A 446 -29.13 20.26 -26.91
N ILE A 447 -30.31 20.79 -26.72
CA ILE A 447 -31.60 20.07 -26.76
C ILE A 447 -32.42 20.72 -27.86
N ASP A 448 -32.58 20.03 -29.00
CA ASP A 448 -33.40 20.51 -30.14
C ASP A 448 -34.85 20.05 -29.97
N LEU A 449 -35.76 21.01 -29.86
CA LEU A 449 -37.19 20.79 -29.74
C LEU A 449 -37.96 21.07 -31.05
N THR A 450 -37.29 21.23 -32.19
CA THR A 450 -37.92 21.57 -33.49
C THR A 450 -39.03 20.60 -33.83
N ASP A 451 -38.77 19.29 -33.73
CA ASP A 451 -39.76 18.24 -34.03
C ASP A 451 -40.92 18.19 -33.01
N ALA A 452 -40.61 18.44 -31.73
CA ALA A 452 -41.62 18.48 -30.70
C ALA A 452 -42.54 19.70 -30.85
N CYS A 453 -41.99 20.88 -31.20
CA CYS A 453 -42.76 22.08 -31.50
C CYS A 453 -43.60 21.93 -32.75
N ALA A 454 -43.14 21.20 -33.76
CA ALA A 454 -43.94 20.91 -34.96
C ALA A 454 -45.19 20.08 -34.64
N LYS A 455 -45.13 19.23 -33.61
CA LYS A 455 -46.26 18.38 -33.17
C LYS A 455 -47.15 19.08 -32.18
N ALA A 456 -46.61 19.87 -31.27
CA ALA A 456 -47.28 20.38 -30.09
C ALA A 456 -47.64 21.89 -30.14
N GLY A 457 -47.12 22.62 -31.16
CA GLY A 457 -47.32 24.06 -31.28
C GLY A 457 -46.14 24.89 -30.72
N PRO A 458 -46.33 26.17 -30.48
CA PRO A 458 -45.25 27.08 -30.15
C PRO A 458 -44.52 26.64 -28.83
N VAL A 459 -43.36 27.22 -28.65
CA VAL A 459 -42.42 26.92 -27.56
C VAL A 459 -43.05 26.52 -26.23
N PRO A 460 -42.57 25.42 -25.58
CA PRO A 460 -43.13 24.93 -24.32
C PRO A 460 -42.91 25.91 -23.17
N SER A 461 -43.80 25.88 -22.19
CA SER A 461 -43.54 26.51 -20.90
C SER A 461 -42.55 25.60 -20.13
N LEU A 462 -41.36 26.11 -19.83
CA LEU A 462 -40.43 25.43 -18.97
C LEU A 462 -40.88 25.49 -17.51
N PRO A 463 -40.72 24.44 -16.71
CA PRO A 463 -40.83 24.54 -15.26
C PRO A 463 -39.76 25.54 -14.77
N THR A 464 -40.12 26.35 -13.76
CA THR A 464 -39.19 27.35 -13.20
C THR A 464 -38.06 26.74 -12.39
N THR A 465 -38.23 25.51 -11.95
CA THR A 465 -37.23 24.77 -11.17
C THR A 465 -37.17 23.30 -11.58
N TYR A 466 -35.98 22.74 -11.55
CA TYR A 466 -35.75 21.31 -11.72
C TYR A 466 -35.07 20.78 -10.47
N THR A 467 -35.64 19.76 -9.84
CA THR A 467 -35.06 19.14 -8.67
C THR A 467 -34.44 17.80 -9.05
N TYR A 468 -33.15 17.65 -8.77
CA TYR A 468 -32.38 16.44 -8.98
C TYR A 468 -31.83 15.94 -7.66
N THR A 469 -32.08 14.68 -7.34
CA THR A 469 -31.47 14.02 -6.19
C THR A 469 -30.26 13.22 -6.65
N ASN A 470 -29.07 13.57 -6.16
CA ASN A 470 -27.86 12.85 -6.48
C ASN A 470 -27.95 11.42 -5.90
N PRO A 471 -27.95 10.36 -6.74
CA PRO A 471 -28.11 8.98 -6.26
C PRO A 471 -26.95 8.51 -5.40
N LEU A 472 -25.82 9.21 -5.44
CA LEU A 472 -24.60 8.82 -4.73
C LEU A 472 -24.52 9.42 -3.33
N THR A 473 -25.01 10.64 -3.16
CA THR A 473 -24.89 11.38 -1.89
C THR A 473 -26.24 11.55 -1.20
N GLY A 474 -27.36 11.29 -1.89
CA GLY A 474 -28.71 11.61 -1.40
C GLY A 474 -29.00 13.11 -1.34
N ALA A 475 -28.05 13.97 -1.72
CA ALA A 475 -28.23 15.42 -1.71
C ALA A 475 -29.17 15.83 -2.84
N THR A 476 -30.13 16.70 -2.53
CA THR A 476 -31.08 17.27 -3.49
C THR A 476 -30.52 18.61 -3.98
N VAL A 477 -30.35 18.75 -5.27
CA VAL A 477 -29.95 19.98 -5.94
C VAL A 477 -31.18 20.55 -6.67
N THR A 478 -31.54 21.77 -6.37
CA THR A 478 -32.59 22.49 -7.09
C THR A 478 -31.94 23.48 -8.05
N ALA A 479 -32.15 23.29 -9.33
CA ALA A 479 -31.67 24.17 -10.39
C ALA A 479 -32.78 25.10 -10.87
N ASN A 480 -32.44 26.37 -11.04
CA ASN A 480 -33.34 27.33 -11.66
C ASN A 480 -33.26 27.20 -13.17
N ILE A 481 -34.40 27.14 -13.83
CA ILE A 481 -34.51 27.20 -15.28
C ILE A 481 -34.84 28.64 -15.65
N SER A 482 -33.90 29.35 -16.24
CA SER A 482 -34.09 30.72 -16.71
C SER A 482 -34.39 30.73 -18.23
N ARG A 483 -35.41 31.51 -18.59
CA ARG A 483 -35.60 31.97 -19.96
C ARG A 483 -35.00 33.35 -20.04
N THR A 484 -34.01 33.52 -20.84
CA THR A 484 -33.54 34.84 -21.25
C THR A 484 -34.40 35.37 -22.38
#